data_afc08b15525528bcee1707f10acf6379
#
_entry.id   afc08b15525528bcee1707f10acf6379
#
_cell.length_a   1.000
_cell.length_b   1.000
_cell.length_c   1.000
_cell.angle_alpha   90.00
_cell.angle_beta   90.00
_cell.angle_gamma   90.00
#
_symmetry.space_group_name_H-M   'P 1'
#
loop_
_entity.id
_entity.type
_entity.pdbx_description
1 polymer ?
#
loop_
_entity_poly.entity_id
_entity_poly.type
_entity_poly.pdbx_seq_one_letter_code
_entity_poly.pdbx_strand_id
1 'polypeptide(L)'
;MVLIIGGAYQGKLDFAKSTFDLSESDIFTCTGGEIDFSKRCIDHIEEFTLWCSQSGVDAVEFFRSCRERWQNSILICEDISAGVVPLGADMRAWRQMNGLLCRYLSGEAAQVSRLFCGLEERLK
;
A
#
# COMPACT_ATOMS: atom_id res chain seq x y z
N MET A 1 4.68 -9.61 -7.56
CA MET A 1 4.37 -8.31 -6.98
C MET A 1 5.33 -8.02 -5.85
N VAL A 2 5.76 -6.78 -5.74
CA VAL A 2 6.62 -6.28 -4.66
C VAL A 2 5.77 -5.37 -3.78
N LEU A 3 5.76 -5.62 -2.48
CA LEU A 3 5.08 -4.77 -1.51
C LEU A 3 6.11 -4.00 -0.69
N ILE A 4 5.95 -2.69 -0.63
CA ILE A 4 6.79 -1.79 0.15
C ILE A 4 5.92 -1.14 1.22
N ILE A 5 6.27 -1.32 2.49
CA ILE A 5 5.55 -0.77 3.63
C ILE A 5 6.48 0.08 4.50
N GLY A 6 5.89 0.88 5.34
CA GLY A 6 6.62 1.74 6.29
C GLY A 6 5.76 2.89 6.75
N GLY A 7 6.19 3.57 7.81
CA GLY A 7 5.51 4.76 8.31
C GLY A 7 5.62 5.94 7.37
N ALA A 8 4.96 7.05 7.74
CA ALA A 8 5.05 8.29 6.98
C ALA A 8 6.50 8.79 6.91
N TYR A 9 6.86 9.35 5.76
CA TYR A 9 8.16 10.01 5.54
C TYR A 9 9.38 9.09 5.73
N GLN A 10 9.23 7.77 5.55
CA GLN A 10 10.33 6.82 5.70
C GLN A 10 11.07 6.53 4.39
N GLY A 11 10.69 7.17 3.28
CA GLY A 11 11.40 7.05 2.02
C GLY A 11 10.93 5.92 1.11
N LYS A 12 9.68 5.47 1.26
CA LYS A 12 9.14 4.34 0.49
C LYS A 12 9.17 4.59 -1.02
N LEU A 13 8.68 5.75 -1.46
CA LEU A 13 8.63 6.07 -2.90
C LEU A 13 10.02 6.27 -3.49
N ASP A 14 10.91 6.97 -2.76
CA ASP A 14 12.28 7.18 -3.21
C ASP A 14 13.03 5.86 -3.36
N PHE A 15 12.85 4.95 -2.42
CA PHE A 15 13.39 3.60 -2.49
C PHE A 15 12.88 2.87 -3.75
N ALA A 16 11.57 2.92 -4.00
CA ALA A 16 10.98 2.27 -5.17
C ALA A 16 11.52 2.85 -6.47
N LYS A 17 11.60 4.17 -6.56
CA LYS A 17 12.11 4.86 -7.76
C LYS A 17 13.53 4.45 -8.09
N SER A 18 14.42 4.44 -7.09
CA SER A 18 15.82 4.10 -7.33
C SER A 18 16.05 2.62 -7.54
N THR A 19 15.34 1.75 -6.81
CA THR A 19 15.52 0.30 -6.91
C THR A 19 14.98 -0.27 -8.20
N PHE A 20 13.84 0.24 -8.68
CA PHE A 20 13.14 -0.30 -9.85
C PHE A 20 13.19 0.63 -11.06
N ASP A 21 13.98 1.69 -10.99
CA ASP A 21 14.14 2.66 -12.07
C ASP A 21 12.79 3.20 -12.58
N LEU A 22 12.00 3.75 -11.66
CA LEU A 22 10.69 4.29 -11.97
C LEU A 22 10.75 5.77 -12.32
N SER A 23 10.05 6.16 -13.38
CA SER A 23 9.80 7.56 -13.71
C SER A 23 8.42 7.98 -13.17
N GLU A 24 8.12 9.28 -13.17
CA GLU A 24 6.83 9.79 -12.73
C GLU A 24 5.67 9.17 -13.51
N SER A 25 5.86 8.88 -14.82
CA SER A 25 4.84 8.25 -15.65
C SER A 25 4.54 6.80 -15.28
N ASP A 26 5.41 6.15 -14.52
CA ASP A 26 5.23 4.77 -14.05
C ASP A 26 4.41 4.66 -12.78
N ILE A 27 4.07 5.81 -12.16
CA ILE A 27 3.51 5.83 -10.81
C ILE A 27 2.09 6.37 -10.82
N PHE A 28 1.18 5.65 -10.18
CA PHE A 28 -0.15 6.12 -9.83
C PHE A 28 -0.20 6.35 -8.32
N THR A 29 -0.66 7.53 -7.91
CA THR A 29 -0.84 7.88 -6.50
C THR A 29 -2.33 7.82 -6.16
N CYS A 30 -2.69 6.96 -5.23
CA CYS A 30 -4.08 6.83 -4.77
C CYS A 30 -4.50 8.09 -4.01
N THR A 31 -5.72 8.56 -4.30
CA THR A 31 -6.35 9.68 -3.59
C THR A 31 -7.79 9.34 -3.17
N GLY A 32 -8.25 8.14 -3.46
CA GLY A 32 -9.60 7.67 -3.17
C GLY A 32 -9.83 6.28 -3.73
N GLY A 33 -11.03 6.04 -4.25
CA GLY A 33 -11.47 4.71 -4.69
C GLY A 33 -11.03 4.27 -6.07
N GLU A 34 -10.35 5.13 -6.83
CA GLU A 34 -9.91 4.80 -8.17
C GLU A 34 -8.44 4.39 -8.15
N ILE A 35 -8.11 3.31 -8.86
CA ILE A 35 -6.72 2.86 -9.04
C ILE A 35 -6.48 2.54 -10.51
N ASP A 36 -5.42 3.14 -11.08
CA ASP A 36 -4.97 2.84 -12.43
C ASP A 36 -3.89 1.74 -12.37
N PHE A 37 -4.32 0.49 -12.51
CA PHE A 37 -3.40 -0.66 -12.47
C PHE A 37 -2.55 -0.80 -13.74
N SER A 38 -2.70 0.06 -14.75
CA SER A 38 -1.80 0.06 -15.91
C SER A 38 -0.41 0.60 -15.56
N LYS A 39 -0.28 1.30 -14.44
CA LYS A 39 0.99 1.82 -13.97
C LYS A 39 1.81 0.73 -13.28
N ARG A 40 3.13 0.84 -13.38
CA ARG A 40 4.05 -0.13 -12.77
C ARG A 40 4.03 -0.08 -11.24
N CYS A 41 3.76 1.10 -10.69
CA CYS A 41 3.80 1.35 -9.24
C CYS A 41 2.52 2.03 -8.80
N ILE A 42 1.92 1.52 -7.75
CA ILE A 42 0.74 2.10 -7.10
C ILE A 42 1.17 2.59 -5.71
N ASP A 43 1.15 3.89 -5.53
CA ASP A 43 1.57 4.54 -4.28
C ASP A 43 0.37 4.98 -3.45
N HIS A 44 0.57 5.16 -2.15
CA HIS A 44 -0.44 5.61 -1.20
C HIS A 44 -1.70 4.73 -1.16
N ILE A 45 -1.51 3.42 -1.11
CA ILE A 45 -2.64 2.46 -1.03
C ILE A 45 -3.48 2.71 0.23
N GLU A 46 -2.89 3.27 1.28
CA GLU A 46 -3.63 3.63 2.51
C GLU A 46 -4.76 4.66 2.23
N GLU A 47 -4.63 5.50 1.21
CA GLU A 47 -5.71 6.41 0.80
C GLU A 47 -6.87 5.66 0.15
N PHE A 48 -6.57 4.60 -0.59
CA PHE A 48 -7.60 3.72 -1.13
C PHE A 48 -8.33 2.98 0.00
N THR A 49 -7.60 2.45 1.00
CA THR A 49 -8.26 1.76 2.12
C THR A 49 -9.09 2.70 2.98
N LEU A 50 -8.68 3.97 3.09
CA LEU A 50 -9.50 4.99 3.75
C LEU A 50 -10.84 5.16 3.02
N TRP A 51 -10.80 5.33 1.71
CA TRP A 51 -12.00 5.43 0.90
C TRP A 51 -12.89 4.19 1.06
N CYS A 52 -12.29 2.99 1.04
CA CYS A 52 -13.02 1.73 1.22
C CYS A 52 -13.74 1.70 2.56
N SER A 53 -13.05 2.08 3.65
CA SER A 53 -13.65 2.06 4.99
C SER A 53 -14.81 3.06 5.11
N GLN A 54 -14.73 4.19 4.42
CA GLN A 54 -15.80 5.20 4.41
C GLN A 54 -16.98 4.83 3.52
N SER A 55 -16.74 4.02 2.49
CA SER A 55 -17.73 3.68 1.46
C SER A 55 -18.34 2.29 1.62
N GLY A 56 -17.95 1.54 2.65
CA GLY A 56 -18.44 0.19 2.89
C GLY A 56 -17.91 -0.84 1.89
N VAL A 57 -16.75 -0.59 1.27
CA VAL A 57 -16.11 -1.51 0.33
C VAL A 57 -15.06 -2.32 1.07
N ASP A 58 -15.02 -3.63 0.82
CA ASP A 58 -13.98 -4.51 1.35
C ASP A 58 -12.74 -4.45 0.46
N ALA A 59 -11.68 -3.82 0.96
CA ALA A 59 -10.45 -3.63 0.18
C ALA A 59 -9.77 -4.95 -0.18
N VAL A 60 -9.80 -5.94 0.71
CA VAL A 60 -9.20 -7.27 0.46
C VAL A 60 -9.94 -7.96 -0.68
N GLU A 61 -11.28 -7.97 -0.64
CA GLU A 61 -12.08 -8.59 -1.71
C GLU A 61 -11.89 -7.86 -3.04
N PHE A 62 -11.77 -6.53 -3.01
CA PHE A 62 -11.48 -5.77 -4.23
C PHE A 62 -10.16 -6.23 -4.86
N PHE A 63 -9.07 -6.27 -4.09
CA PHE A 63 -7.78 -6.71 -4.60
C PHE A 63 -7.80 -8.17 -5.03
N ARG A 64 -8.46 -9.03 -4.26
CA ARG A 64 -8.58 -10.46 -4.62
C ARG A 64 -9.28 -10.64 -5.96
N SER A 65 -10.32 -9.87 -6.22
CA SER A 65 -11.13 -9.99 -7.45
C SER A 65 -10.39 -9.56 -8.72
N CYS A 66 -9.33 -8.74 -8.60
CA CYS A 66 -8.58 -8.25 -9.74
C CYS A 66 -7.07 -8.55 -9.65
N ARG A 67 -6.73 -9.69 -9.07
CA ARG A 67 -5.33 -10.09 -8.80
C ARG A 67 -4.44 -10.04 -10.05
N GLU A 68 -4.95 -10.44 -11.20
CA GLU A 68 -4.20 -10.43 -12.46
C GLU A 68 -3.78 -9.03 -12.90
N ARG A 69 -4.44 -7.99 -12.39
CA ARG A 69 -4.15 -6.60 -12.76
C ARG A 69 -2.96 -6.03 -11.98
N TRP A 70 -2.65 -6.58 -10.81
CA TRP A 70 -1.58 -6.06 -9.95
C TRP A 70 -0.51 -7.09 -9.59
N GLN A 71 -0.61 -8.32 -10.04
CA GLN A 71 0.33 -9.39 -9.65
C GLN A 71 1.78 -9.12 -10.04
N ASN A 72 2.03 -8.20 -10.97
CA ASN A 72 3.38 -7.82 -11.41
C ASN A 72 3.71 -6.37 -11.06
N SER A 73 2.90 -5.74 -10.21
CA SER A 73 3.07 -4.33 -9.83
C SER A 73 3.97 -4.18 -8.62
N ILE A 74 4.39 -2.94 -8.40
CA ILE A 74 5.02 -2.50 -7.15
C ILE A 74 3.93 -1.75 -6.37
N LEU A 75 3.62 -2.23 -5.16
CA LEU A 75 2.58 -1.66 -4.31
C LEU A 75 3.23 -1.02 -3.09
N ILE A 76 2.88 0.23 -2.83
CA ILE A 76 3.40 1.00 -1.70
C ILE A 76 2.24 1.37 -0.79
N CYS A 77 2.34 0.97 0.49
CA CYS A 77 1.31 1.25 1.47
C CYS A 77 1.94 1.77 2.76
N GLU A 78 1.41 2.87 3.27
CA GLU A 78 1.85 3.39 4.56
C GLU A 78 1.33 2.52 5.69
N ASP A 79 2.18 2.27 6.68
CA ASP A 79 1.76 1.61 7.91
C ASP A 79 1.12 2.64 8.84
N ILE A 80 -0.20 2.76 8.76
CA ILE A 80 -0.97 3.70 9.58
C ILE A 80 -1.20 3.19 11.01
N SER A 81 -0.77 1.97 11.30
CA SER A 81 -0.86 1.41 12.66
C SER A 81 0.32 1.85 13.53
N ALA A 82 1.37 2.40 12.93
CA ALA A 82 2.51 2.94 13.67
C ALA A 82 2.12 4.27 14.36
N GLY A 83 2.47 4.42 15.63
CA GLY A 83 2.25 5.65 16.36
C GLY A 83 1.05 5.62 17.30
N VAL A 84 0.37 6.77 17.47
CA VAL A 84 -0.71 6.94 18.44
C VAL A 84 -1.95 6.14 18.03
N VAL A 85 -2.60 5.48 19.00
CA VAL A 85 -3.85 4.76 18.76
C VAL A 85 -4.95 5.76 18.40
N PRO A 86 -5.66 5.59 17.27
CA PRO A 86 -6.76 6.50 16.90
C PRO A 86 -7.90 6.45 17.90
N LEU A 87 -8.46 7.62 18.21
CA LEU A 87 -9.56 7.73 19.18
C LEU A 87 -10.93 7.49 18.54
N GLY A 88 -11.12 7.85 17.26
CA GLY A 88 -12.41 7.73 16.59
C GLY A 88 -12.67 6.33 16.01
N ALA A 89 -13.95 5.95 15.94
CA ALA A 89 -14.37 4.67 15.35
C ALA A 89 -13.98 4.57 13.86
N ASP A 90 -14.09 5.68 13.12
CA ASP A 90 -13.75 5.72 11.70
C ASP A 90 -12.26 5.49 11.48
N MET A 91 -11.41 6.03 12.34
CA MET A 91 -9.96 5.82 12.27
C MET A 91 -9.58 4.39 12.63
N ARG A 92 -10.27 3.79 13.59
CA ARG A 92 -10.07 2.38 13.94
C ARG A 92 -10.47 1.45 12.78
N ALA A 93 -11.59 1.75 12.12
CA ALA A 93 -12.04 0.99 10.96
C ALA A 93 -11.04 1.07 9.81
N TRP A 94 -10.51 2.25 9.52
CA TRP A 94 -9.47 2.43 8.52
C TRP A 94 -8.21 1.64 8.86
N ARG A 95 -7.73 1.78 10.10
CA ARG A 95 -6.53 1.07 10.57
C ARG A 95 -6.69 -0.44 10.42
N GLN A 96 -7.85 -0.98 10.80
CA GLN A 96 -8.15 -2.40 10.66
C GLN A 96 -8.15 -2.83 9.19
N MET A 97 -8.85 -2.09 8.34
CA MET A 97 -8.94 -2.42 6.90
C MET A 97 -7.57 -2.36 6.22
N ASN A 98 -6.78 -1.32 6.53
CA ASN A 98 -5.43 -1.19 5.97
C ASN A 98 -4.54 -2.34 6.41
N GLY A 99 -4.60 -2.72 7.68
CA GLY A 99 -3.84 -3.85 8.22
C GLY A 99 -4.23 -5.17 7.56
N LEU A 100 -5.51 -5.42 7.36
CA LEU A 100 -5.99 -6.63 6.68
C LEU A 100 -5.53 -6.68 5.23
N LEU A 101 -5.57 -5.55 4.52
CA LEU A 101 -5.08 -5.51 3.14
C LEU A 101 -3.56 -5.75 3.08
N CYS A 102 -2.78 -5.09 3.92
CA CYS A 102 -1.33 -5.30 3.94
C CYS A 102 -0.98 -6.76 4.26
N ARG A 103 -1.72 -7.39 5.15
CA ARG A 103 -1.53 -8.81 5.47
C ARG A 103 -1.82 -9.70 4.26
N TYR A 104 -2.91 -9.46 3.56
CA TYR A 104 -3.25 -10.20 2.34
C TYR A 104 -2.19 -10.00 1.26
N LEU A 105 -1.80 -8.76 0.99
CA LEU A 105 -0.80 -8.44 -0.03
C LEU A 105 0.57 -9.02 0.31
N SER A 106 0.96 -9.03 1.58
CA SER A 106 2.22 -9.63 2.01
C SER A 106 2.26 -11.13 1.72
N GLY A 107 1.14 -11.83 1.90
CA GLY A 107 1.03 -13.26 1.57
C GLY A 107 1.16 -13.52 0.07
N GLU A 108 0.64 -12.62 -0.76
CA GLU A 108 0.67 -12.76 -2.22
C GLU A 108 1.98 -12.27 -2.84
N ALA A 109 2.73 -11.42 -2.15
CA ALA A 109 3.93 -10.80 -2.70
C ALA A 109 5.09 -11.79 -2.83
N ALA A 110 5.88 -11.62 -3.91
CA ALA A 110 7.16 -12.29 -4.07
C ALA A 110 8.24 -11.64 -3.19
N GLN A 111 8.10 -10.35 -2.93
CA GLN A 111 9.03 -9.58 -2.11
C GLN A 111 8.25 -8.60 -1.24
N VAL A 112 8.64 -8.51 0.03
CA VAL A 112 8.12 -7.50 0.97
C VAL A 112 9.29 -6.78 1.59
N SER A 113 9.31 -5.45 1.48
CA SER A 113 10.35 -4.61 2.07
C SER A 113 9.69 -3.58 3.00
N ARG A 114 10.28 -3.38 4.17
CA ARG A 114 9.88 -2.34 5.10
C ARG A 114 10.92 -1.23 5.09
N LEU A 115 10.48 0.01 5.00
CA LEU A 115 11.36 1.17 5.05
C LEU A 115 11.30 1.84 6.42
N PHE A 116 12.47 2.09 6.98
CA PHE A 116 12.63 2.83 8.22
C PHE A 116 13.83 3.76 8.09
N CYS A 117 13.59 5.06 8.19
CA CYS A 117 14.64 6.09 8.04
C CYS A 117 15.44 5.93 6.73
N GLY A 118 14.76 5.61 5.64
CA GLY A 118 15.37 5.41 4.33
C GLY A 118 16.11 4.09 4.15
N LEU A 119 16.12 3.23 5.16
CA LEU A 119 16.81 1.93 5.11
C LEU A 119 15.81 0.80 4.86
N GLU A 120 16.19 -0.12 3.97
CA GLU A 120 15.38 -1.29 3.67
C GLU A 120 15.62 -2.41 4.67
N GLU A 121 14.50 -2.96 5.20
CA GLU A 121 14.49 -4.23 5.90
C GLU A 121 13.71 -5.23 5.05
N ARG A 122 14.38 -6.26 4.59
CA ARG A 122 13.75 -7.28 3.74
C ARG A 122 13.00 -8.28 4.62
N LEU A 123 11.66 -8.35 4.46
CA LEU A 123 10.81 -9.27 5.24
C LEU A 123 10.49 -10.55 4.49
N LYS A 124 10.55 -10.46 3.16
CA LYS A 124 10.24 -11.64 2.33
C LYS A 124 11.00 -11.62 1.02
#